data_bb55fe0c0db24248faaf2d5d7065c0d4
#
_entry.id   bb55fe0c0db24248faaf2d5d7065c0d4
#
_cell.length_a   1.000
_cell.length_b   1.000
_cell.length_c   1.000
_cell.angle_alpha   90.00
_cell.angle_beta   90.00
_cell.angle_gamma   90.00
#
_symmetry.space_group_name_H-M   'P 1'
#
loop_
_entity.id
_entity.type
_entity.pdbx_description
1 polymer ?
#
loop_
_entity_poly.entity_id
_entity_poly.type
_entity_poly.pdbx_seq_one_letter_code
_entity_poly.pdbx_strand_id
1 'polypeptide(L)'
;NMGLTQKIFDFFLESSAKKFVFFSSVKAAADSVVGDMLTEDVVPAPVGPYGESKIAAENYILDKLKVENGKLKANPYDDKQVYILRPCMIHGSGNKGNLNLLYNVVRKGIPWPLGAFENRRSFTSIDNLCYVVEGLLTKEVASGIYHMGDDEALSTNELITLMCRALERKPHIWKINRGLMEFCARLGTLLHLPLNAERLRKLTENYVVSNAKIKAALGIDRMPVRAEEGIVRTIKSFSL
;
A
#
# COMPACT_ATOMS: atom_id res chain seq x y z
N ASN A 1 -10.52 -14.43 -3.64
CA ASN A 1 -10.98 -13.02 -3.62
C ASN A 1 -12.05 -12.75 -4.68
N MET A 2 -11.82 -13.09 -5.98
CA MET A 2 -12.74 -12.74 -7.06
C MET A 2 -14.17 -13.25 -6.84
N GLY A 3 -14.40 -14.55 -6.64
CA GLY A 3 -15.75 -15.12 -6.49
C GLY A 3 -16.55 -14.58 -5.28
N LEU A 4 -15.86 -14.24 -4.18
CA LEU A 4 -16.52 -13.61 -3.03
C LEU A 4 -16.92 -12.16 -3.36
N THR A 5 -16.03 -11.42 -4.04
CA THR A 5 -16.32 -10.03 -4.46
C THR A 5 -17.52 -9.99 -5.40
N GLN A 6 -17.58 -10.93 -6.37
CA GLN A 6 -18.73 -11.03 -7.28
C GLN A 6 -20.05 -11.19 -6.52
N LYS A 7 -20.11 -12.16 -5.63
CA LYS A 7 -21.34 -12.42 -4.84
C LYS A 7 -21.78 -11.23 -4.00
N ILE A 8 -20.81 -10.59 -3.30
CA ILE A 8 -21.12 -9.44 -2.44
C ILE A 8 -21.53 -8.23 -3.28
N PHE A 9 -20.86 -8.00 -4.41
CA PHE A 9 -21.16 -6.87 -5.27
C PHE A 9 -22.52 -7.03 -5.98
N ASP A 10 -22.83 -8.23 -6.49
CA ASP A 10 -24.14 -8.50 -7.09
C ASP A 10 -25.26 -8.29 -6.04
N PHE A 11 -25.07 -8.79 -4.82
CA PHE A 11 -26.01 -8.53 -3.73
C PHE A 11 -26.14 -7.03 -3.41
N PHE A 12 -25.01 -6.27 -3.41
CA PHE A 12 -25.07 -4.82 -3.22
C PHE A 12 -25.90 -4.13 -4.30
N LEU A 13 -25.77 -4.52 -5.56
CA LEU A 13 -26.53 -3.92 -6.67
C LEU A 13 -28.04 -4.11 -6.51
N GLU A 14 -28.48 -5.22 -5.96
CA GLU A 14 -29.89 -5.55 -5.70
C GLU A 14 -30.41 -4.98 -4.36
N SER A 15 -29.53 -4.60 -3.44
CA SER A 15 -29.88 -4.13 -2.10
C SER A 15 -30.26 -2.65 -2.10
N SER A 16 -30.83 -2.18 -0.96
CA SER A 16 -31.08 -0.75 -0.71
C SER A 16 -29.84 0.05 -0.33
N ALA A 17 -28.67 -0.60 -0.16
CA ALA A 17 -27.42 0.08 0.18
C ALA A 17 -27.01 1.05 -0.94
N LYS A 18 -26.53 2.24 -0.56
CA LYS A 18 -26.20 3.31 -1.50
C LYS A 18 -24.70 3.38 -1.80
N LYS A 19 -23.84 2.91 -0.91
CA LYS A 19 -22.39 3.04 -1.03
C LYS A 19 -21.69 1.70 -0.86
N PHE A 20 -20.70 1.44 -1.71
CA PHE A 20 -19.87 0.23 -1.68
C PHE A 20 -18.40 0.62 -1.71
N VAL A 21 -17.63 0.13 -0.75
CA VAL A 21 -16.18 0.34 -0.69
C VAL A 21 -15.49 -0.99 -0.88
N PHE A 22 -14.76 -1.14 -1.99
CA PHE A 22 -13.95 -2.32 -2.28
C PHE A 22 -12.49 -2.06 -1.91
N PHE A 23 -11.97 -2.85 -0.99
CA PHE A 23 -10.54 -2.83 -0.65
C PHE A 23 -9.74 -3.67 -1.65
N SER A 24 -9.17 -2.98 -2.63
CA SER A 24 -8.19 -3.53 -3.55
C SER A 24 -6.75 -3.37 -3.00
N SER A 25 -5.79 -3.06 -3.82
CA SER A 25 -4.40 -2.79 -3.46
C SER A 25 -3.70 -2.03 -4.58
N VAL A 26 -2.70 -1.22 -4.27
CA VAL A 26 -1.81 -0.65 -5.30
C VAL A 26 -1.11 -1.72 -6.13
N LYS A 27 -0.98 -2.96 -5.62
CA LYS A 27 -0.46 -4.11 -6.37
C LYS A 27 -1.39 -4.61 -7.48
N ALA A 28 -2.66 -4.22 -7.48
CA ALA A 28 -3.56 -4.41 -8.63
C ALA A 28 -3.19 -3.48 -9.79
N ALA A 29 -2.63 -2.31 -9.48
CA ALA A 29 -2.18 -1.36 -10.49
C ALA A 29 -0.80 -1.71 -11.05
N ALA A 30 0.20 -1.93 -10.19
CA ALA A 30 1.57 -2.20 -10.64
C ALA A 30 2.38 -2.97 -9.57
N ASP A 31 3.31 -3.82 -10.02
CA ASP A 31 4.28 -4.46 -9.10
C ASP A 31 5.46 -3.53 -8.79
N SER A 32 5.84 -2.67 -9.72
CA SER A 32 6.88 -1.65 -9.58
C SER A 32 6.38 -0.31 -10.10
N VAL A 33 6.97 0.78 -9.60
CA VAL A 33 6.64 2.14 -10.04
C VAL A 33 7.60 2.54 -11.16
N VAL A 34 7.05 2.97 -12.29
CA VAL A 34 7.80 3.57 -13.40
C VAL A 34 7.71 5.09 -13.22
N GLY A 35 8.86 5.77 -13.21
CA GLY A 35 8.95 7.19 -12.85
C GLY A 35 8.99 7.42 -11.35
N ASP A 36 8.57 8.60 -10.92
CA ASP A 36 8.72 9.04 -9.52
C ASP A 36 7.59 8.57 -8.60
N MET A 37 6.38 8.43 -9.16
CA MET A 37 5.18 8.19 -8.36
C MET A 37 4.11 7.43 -9.16
N LEU A 38 3.45 6.47 -8.53
CA LEU A 38 2.30 5.76 -9.09
C LEU A 38 1.03 6.58 -8.90
N THR A 39 0.33 6.85 -10.00
CA THR A 39 -0.98 7.52 -10.02
C THR A 39 -2.07 6.56 -10.50
N GLU A 40 -3.34 6.97 -10.39
CA GLU A 40 -4.48 6.17 -10.84
C GLU A 40 -4.58 6.04 -12.38
N ASP A 41 -3.86 6.89 -13.13
CA ASP A 41 -3.86 6.89 -14.60
C ASP A 41 -2.99 5.77 -15.20
N VAL A 42 -2.26 5.02 -14.37
CA VAL A 42 -1.43 3.91 -14.83
C VAL A 42 -2.29 2.82 -15.47
N VAL A 43 -1.83 2.27 -16.59
CA VAL A 43 -2.41 1.04 -17.15
C VAL A 43 -2.05 -0.11 -16.21
N PRO A 44 -3.05 -0.82 -15.66
CA PRO A 44 -2.77 -1.88 -14.69
C PRO A 44 -1.90 -3.00 -15.29
N ALA A 45 -0.81 -3.32 -14.58
CA ALA A 45 0.12 -4.40 -14.92
C ALA A 45 0.52 -5.17 -13.64
N PRO A 46 -0.44 -5.88 -13.02
CA PRO A 46 -0.17 -6.64 -11.80
C PRO A 46 0.75 -7.82 -12.08
N VAL A 47 1.55 -8.20 -11.08
CA VAL A 47 2.41 -9.38 -11.12
C VAL A 47 2.11 -10.28 -9.92
N GLY A 48 1.81 -11.55 -10.23
CA GLY A 48 1.57 -12.60 -9.23
C GLY A 48 0.12 -12.66 -8.73
N PRO A 49 -0.23 -13.78 -8.08
CA PRO A 49 -1.63 -14.15 -7.81
C PRO A 49 -2.42 -13.13 -6.99
N TYR A 50 -1.73 -12.39 -6.10
CA TYR A 50 -2.38 -11.39 -5.26
C TYR A 50 -2.86 -10.20 -6.10
N GLY A 51 -1.96 -9.55 -6.86
CA GLY A 51 -2.30 -8.41 -7.70
C GLY A 51 -3.30 -8.79 -8.79
N GLU A 52 -3.10 -9.94 -9.43
CA GLU A 52 -3.98 -10.49 -10.48
C GLU A 52 -5.40 -10.77 -9.95
N SER A 53 -5.52 -11.32 -8.73
CA SER A 53 -6.84 -11.55 -8.12
C SER A 53 -7.56 -10.26 -7.75
N LYS A 54 -6.82 -9.21 -7.39
CA LYS A 54 -7.39 -7.91 -7.05
C LYS A 54 -7.88 -7.18 -8.30
N ILE A 55 -7.05 -7.12 -9.37
CA ILE A 55 -7.46 -6.48 -10.62
C ILE A 55 -8.63 -7.21 -11.29
N ALA A 56 -8.68 -8.55 -11.22
CA ALA A 56 -9.81 -9.30 -11.73
C ALA A 56 -11.12 -8.93 -11.01
N ALA A 57 -11.07 -8.70 -9.69
CA ALA A 57 -12.23 -8.25 -8.92
C ALA A 57 -12.61 -6.80 -9.26
N GLU A 58 -11.63 -5.90 -9.45
CA GLU A 58 -11.89 -4.53 -9.90
C GLU A 58 -12.57 -4.51 -11.27
N ASN A 59 -12.03 -5.26 -12.23
CA ASN A 59 -12.59 -5.34 -13.58
C ASN A 59 -14.05 -5.83 -13.56
N TYR A 60 -14.37 -6.83 -12.72
CA TYR A 60 -15.74 -7.27 -12.56
C TYR A 60 -16.67 -6.14 -12.08
N ILE A 61 -16.23 -5.37 -11.08
CA ILE A 61 -16.99 -4.22 -10.56
C ILE A 61 -17.19 -3.17 -11.67
N LEU A 62 -16.12 -2.82 -12.38
CA LEU A 62 -16.14 -1.81 -13.44
C LEU A 62 -17.03 -2.23 -14.62
N ASP A 63 -16.93 -3.50 -15.02
CA ASP A 63 -17.76 -4.06 -16.11
C ASP A 63 -19.25 -4.01 -15.77
N LYS A 64 -19.63 -4.36 -14.53
CA LYS A 64 -21.01 -4.27 -14.05
C LYS A 64 -21.52 -2.83 -14.03
N LEU A 65 -20.67 -1.87 -13.70
CA LEU A 65 -21.02 -0.44 -13.71
C LEU A 65 -20.96 0.18 -15.13
N LYS A 66 -20.61 -0.58 -16.16
CA LYS A 66 -20.42 -0.10 -17.55
C LYS A 66 -19.49 1.12 -17.63
N VAL A 67 -18.38 1.04 -16.91
CA VAL A 67 -17.35 2.08 -16.92
C VAL A 67 -16.42 1.87 -18.10
N GLU A 68 -16.38 2.82 -19.04
CA GLU A 68 -15.39 2.86 -20.12
C GLU A 68 -14.45 4.06 -19.93
N ASN A 69 -13.16 3.84 -20.08
CA ASN A 69 -12.12 4.87 -19.95
C ASN A 69 -12.19 5.68 -18.65
N GLY A 70 -12.54 5.02 -17.54
CA GLY A 70 -12.64 5.65 -16.22
C GLY A 70 -13.86 6.57 -16.03
N LYS A 71 -14.79 6.62 -16.99
CA LYS A 71 -16.04 7.38 -16.90
C LYS A 71 -17.24 6.44 -16.93
N LEU A 72 -18.17 6.65 -16.02
CA LEU A 72 -19.49 5.95 -16.02
C LEU A 72 -20.28 6.35 -17.26
N LYS A 73 -20.60 5.39 -18.13
CA LYS A 73 -21.61 5.56 -19.17
C LYS A 73 -22.93 5.08 -18.63
N ALA A 74 -23.98 5.91 -18.71
CA ALA A 74 -25.36 5.61 -18.36
C ALA A 74 -25.49 4.45 -17.32
N ASN A 75 -25.16 4.75 -16.07
CA ASN A 75 -25.19 3.77 -14.98
C ASN A 75 -26.63 3.37 -14.71
N PRO A 76 -27.04 2.10 -14.88
CA PRO A 76 -28.38 1.66 -14.48
C PRO A 76 -28.59 1.76 -12.96
N TYR A 77 -27.55 2.09 -12.17
CA TYR A 77 -27.51 2.22 -10.73
C TYR A 77 -27.11 3.65 -10.31
N ASP A 78 -27.69 4.68 -10.94
CA ASP A 78 -27.35 6.11 -10.73
C ASP A 78 -27.42 6.57 -9.26
N ASP A 79 -28.15 5.86 -8.44
CA ASP A 79 -28.30 6.13 -7.01
C ASP A 79 -27.24 5.45 -6.13
N LYS A 80 -26.31 4.68 -6.74
CA LYS A 80 -25.27 3.93 -6.02
C LYS A 80 -23.89 4.49 -6.27
N GLN A 81 -23.11 4.63 -5.20
CA GLN A 81 -21.71 5.07 -5.24
C GLN A 81 -20.78 3.90 -4.95
N VAL A 82 -19.78 3.73 -5.79
CA VAL A 82 -18.83 2.61 -5.70
C VAL A 82 -17.40 3.15 -5.67
N TYR A 83 -16.66 2.79 -4.64
CA TYR A 83 -15.30 3.21 -4.40
C TYR A 83 -14.37 2.00 -4.41
N ILE A 84 -13.38 2.00 -5.30
CA ILE A 84 -12.30 1.02 -5.33
C ILE A 84 -11.09 1.67 -4.68
N LEU A 85 -10.79 1.30 -3.44
CA LEU A 85 -9.60 1.77 -2.74
C LEU A 85 -8.42 0.86 -3.03
N ARG A 86 -7.30 1.44 -3.45
CA ARG A 86 -6.01 0.77 -3.63
C ARG A 86 -5.03 1.25 -2.57
N PRO A 87 -5.09 0.72 -1.35
CA PRO A 87 -4.14 1.10 -0.30
C PRO A 87 -2.73 0.58 -0.59
N CYS A 88 -1.73 1.35 -0.12
CA CYS A 88 -0.37 0.89 0.06
C CYS A 88 -0.31 -0.16 1.19
N MET A 89 0.89 -0.53 1.63
CA MET A 89 1.05 -1.43 2.77
C MET A 89 0.40 -0.83 4.02
N ILE A 90 -0.72 -1.42 4.43
CA ILE A 90 -1.46 -0.99 5.63
C ILE A 90 -0.68 -1.39 6.87
N HIS A 91 -0.62 -0.47 7.84
CA HIS A 91 -0.06 -0.73 9.15
C HIS A 91 -0.93 -0.13 10.26
N GLY A 92 -0.82 -0.69 11.44
CA GLY A 92 -1.59 -0.28 12.61
C GLY A 92 -1.40 -1.25 13.77
N SER A 93 -2.13 -1.05 14.85
CA SER A 93 -2.09 -1.95 16.00
C SER A 93 -2.47 -3.37 15.59
N GLY A 94 -1.70 -4.37 16.06
CA GLY A 94 -1.91 -5.78 15.70
C GLY A 94 -1.44 -6.19 14.30
N ASN A 95 -0.68 -5.34 13.58
CA ASN A 95 -0.13 -5.67 12.26
C ASN A 95 0.75 -6.93 12.30
N LYS A 96 0.52 -7.85 11.35
CA LYS A 96 1.27 -9.11 11.20
C LYS A 96 2.09 -9.16 9.89
N GLY A 97 2.27 -8.04 9.22
CA GLY A 97 2.93 -7.96 7.90
C GLY A 97 4.45 -7.77 7.96
N ASN A 98 5.01 -7.31 6.84
CA ASN A 98 6.45 -7.11 6.65
C ASN A 98 7.08 -6.12 7.65
N LEU A 99 6.31 -5.14 8.13
CA LEU A 99 6.78 -4.19 9.15
C LEU A 99 7.14 -4.91 10.45
N ASN A 100 6.36 -5.93 10.82
CA ASN A 100 6.62 -6.77 12.00
C ASN A 100 7.87 -7.62 11.84
N LEU A 101 8.14 -8.13 10.61
CA LEU A 101 9.39 -8.83 10.33
C LEU A 101 10.60 -7.93 10.50
N LEU A 102 10.54 -6.71 9.99
CA LEU A 102 11.60 -5.71 10.15
C LEU A 102 11.79 -5.33 11.61
N TYR A 103 10.70 -5.11 12.35
CA TYR A 103 10.73 -4.86 13.79
C TYR A 103 11.45 -5.97 14.57
N ASN A 104 11.19 -7.25 14.23
CA ASN A 104 11.85 -8.38 14.88
C ASN A 104 13.36 -8.40 14.63
N VAL A 105 13.83 -7.99 13.43
CA VAL A 105 15.26 -7.84 13.11
C VAL A 105 15.88 -6.77 14.02
N VAL A 106 15.24 -5.59 14.09
CA VAL A 106 15.69 -4.47 14.93
C VAL A 106 15.69 -4.83 16.41
N ARG A 107 14.62 -5.48 16.90
CA ARG A 107 14.49 -5.92 18.30
C ARG A 107 15.60 -6.89 18.71
N LYS A 108 16.04 -7.76 17.81
CA LYS A 108 17.17 -8.69 18.03
C LYS A 108 18.53 -7.99 17.98
N GLY A 109 18.60 -6.70 17.67
CA GLY A 109 19.85 -5.94 17.54
C GLY A 109 20.68 -6.33 16.32
N ILE A 110 20.07 -6.96 15.31
CA ILE A 110 20.77 -7.35 14.07
C ILE A 110 21.04 -6.09 13.25
N PRO A 111 22.32 -5.83 12.88
CA PRO A 111 22.63 -4.66 12.06
C PRO A 111 21.95 -4.72 10.69
N TRP A 112 21.50 -3.57 10.20
CA TRP A 112 20.91 -3.45 8.87
C TRP A 112 22.00 -3.21 7.81
N PRO A 113 22.28 -4.13 6.88
CA PRO A 113 23.40 -4.03 5.97
C PRO A 113 23.13 -3.18 4.72
N LEU A 114 21.86 -2.79 4.46
CA LEU A 114 21.45 -2.10 3.24
C LEU A 114 21.35 -0.58 3.42
N GLY A 115 22.08 0.00 4.37
CA GLY A 115 22.04 1.44 4.66
C GLY A 115 22.54 2.34 3.53
N ALA A 116 23.24 1.80 2.52
CA ALA A 116 23.63 2.55 1.32
C ALA A 116 22.49 2.71 0.30
N PHE A 117 21.38 2.01 0.47
CA PHE A 117 20.21 2.10 -0.40
C PHE A 117 19.21 3.11 0.17
N GLU A 118 18.92 4.15 -0.61
CA GLU A 118 17.97 5.20 -0.26
C GLU A 118 16.68 4.97 -1.06
N ASN A 119 15.86 4.05 -0.59
CA ASN A 119 14.55 3.80 -1.17
C ASN A 119 13.49 4.70 -0.52
N ARG A 120 12.37 4.91 -1.22
CA ARG A 120 11.19 5.64 -0.72
C ARG A 120 9.95 4.79 -0.96
N ARG A 121 9.14 4.61 0.07
CA ARG A 121 7.92 3.79 -0.02
C ARG A 121 6.77 4.47 0.69
N SER A 122 5.61 4.45 0.05
CA SER A 122 4.36 4.87 0.68
C SER A 122 3.78 3.75 1.54
N PHE A 123 3.24 4.15 2.67
CA PHE A 123 2.51 3.31 3.61
C PHE A 123 1.10 3.86 3.80
N THR A 124 0.23 3.09 4.43
CA THR A 124 -1.12 3.53 4.79
C THR A 124 -1.34 3.21 6.26
N SER A 125 -1.43 4.24 7.10
CA SER A 125 -1.82 4.05 8.48
C SER A 125 -3.30 3.66 8.57
N ILE A 126 -3.63 2.78 9.51
CA ILE A 126 -5.03 2.39 9.74
C ILE A 126 -5.89 3.59 10.13
N ASP A 127 -5.33 4.55 10.85
CA ASP A 127 -6.04 5.77 11.26
C ASP A 127 -6.46 6.60 10.05
N ASN A 128 -5.52 6.84 9.11
CA ASN A 128 -5.81 7.55 7.85
C ASN A 128 -6.78 6.74 6.97
N LEU A 129 -6.64 5.42 6.93
CA LEU A 129 -7.55 4.57 6.17
C LEU A 129 -8.98 4.65 6.71
N CYS A 130 -9.17 4.58 8.03
CA CYS A 130 -10.48 4.73 8.66
C CYS A 130 -11.08 6.12 8.37
N TYR A 131 -10.29 7.17 8.47
CA TYR A 131 -10.72 8.54 8.15
C TYR A 131 -11.20 8.68 6.70
N VAL A 132 -10.46 8.09 5.75
CA VAL A 132 -10.84 8.11 4.33
C VAL A 132 -12.12 7.33 4.11
N VAL A 133 -12.26 6.14 4.70
CA VAL A 133 -13.48 5.33 4.57
C VAL A 133 -14.68 6.05 5.16
N GLU A 134 -14.55 6.65 6.34
CA GLU A 134 -15.61 7.48 6.94
C GLU A 134 -16.00 8.64 5.99
N GLY A 135 -15.01 9.34 5.43
CA GLY A 135 -15.25 10.40 4.46
C GLY A 135 -16.01 9.94 3.22
N LEU A 136 -15.65 8.78 2.66
CA LEU A 136 -16.35 8.19 1.51
C LEU A 136 -17.80 7.80 1.85
N LEU A 137 -18.04 7.33 3.07
CA LEU A 137 -19.38 6.92 3.51
C LEU A 137 -20.29 8.11 3.85
N THR A 138 -19.72 9.21 4.36
CA THR A 138 -20.50 10.35 4.89
C THR A 138 -20.61 11.53 3.94
N LYS A 139 -19.64 11.71 3.02
CA LYS A 139 -19.63 12.81 2.05
C LYS A 139 -20.11 12.37 0.67
N GLU A 140 -20.51 13.33 -0.14
CA GLU A 140 -20.77 13.11 -1.57
C GLU A 140 -19.46 13.12 -2.33
N VAL A 141 -18.96 11.93 -2.68
CA VAL A 141 -17.73 11.71 -3.42
C VAL A 141 -18.06 10.95 -4.71
N ALA A 142 -17.45 11.32 -5.82
CA ALA A 142 -17.65 10.63 -7.09
C ALA A 142 -17.18 9.16 -6.99
N SER A 143 -17.93 8.24 -7.59
CA SER A 143 -17.51 6.85 -7.76
C SER A 143 -16.20 6.77 -8.53
N GLY A 144 -15.33 5.82 -8.18
CA GLY A 144 -14.07 5.66 -8.90
C GLY A 144 -13.01 4.86 -8.17
N ILE A 145 -11.82 4.82 -8.80
CA ILE A 145 -10.62 4.21 -8.24
C ILE A 145 -9.80 5.30 -7.54
N TYR A 146 -9.36 5.00 -6.32
CA TYR A 146 -8.57 5.89 -5.49
C TYR A 146 -7.37 5.15 -4.89
N HIS A 147 -6.18 5.68 -5.12
CA HIS A 147 -5.00 5.24 -4.40
C HIS A 147 -5.03 5.80 -2.97
N MET A 148 -4.51 5.02 -2.04
CA MET A 148 -4.47 5.40 -0.63
C MET A 148 -3.06 5.21 -0.05
N GLY A 149 -2.48 6.29 0.45
CA GLY A 149 -1.21 6.33 1.15
C GLY A 149 -1.18 7.49 2.13
N ASP A 150 -0.28 7.42 3.11
CA ASP A 150 0.07 8.56 3.95
C ASP A 150 0.79 9.63 3.09
N ASP A 151 0.85 10.86 3.57
CA ASP A 151 1.41 11.96 2.77
C ASP A 151 2.91 11.83 2.54
N GLU A 152 3.64 11.24 3.48
CA GLU A 152 5.08 11.11 3.39
C GLU A 152 5.49 9.66 3.06
N ALA A 153 6.33 9.50 2.04
CA ALA A 153 7.01 8.23 1.78
C ALA A 153 8.23 8.10 2.70
N LEU A 154 8.43 6.93 3.28
CA LEU A 154 9.54 6.63 4.20
C LEU A 154 10.52 5.66 3.57
N SER A 155 11.81 5.83 3.87
CA SER A 155 12.86 4.87 3.54
C SER A 155 12.92 3.74 4.57
N THR A 156 13.51 2.61 4.18
CA THR A 156 13.78 1.53 5.12
C THR A 156 14.72 1.97 6.25
N ASN A 157 15.66 2.86 5.96
CA ASN A 157 16.57 3.43 6.97
C ASN A 157 15.81 4.30 8.00
N GLU A 158 14.86 5.12 7.55
CA GLU A 158 13.98 5.88 8.43
C GLU A 158 13.11 4.97 9.30
N LEU A 159 12.51 3.92 8.72
CA LEU A 159 11.74 2.94 9.48
C LEU A 159 12.55 2.28 10.59
N ILE A 160 13.78 1.85 10.29
CA ILE A 160 14.68 1.26 11.28
C ILE A 160 15.03 2.27 12.38
N THR A 161 15.27 3.52 12.00
CA THR A 161 15.56 4.59 12.97
C THR A 161 14.36 4.84 13.90
N LEU A 162 13.14 4.86 13.36
CA LEU A 162 11.90 4.99 14.14
C LEU A 162 11.70 3.79 15.08
N MET A 163 11.95 2.57 14.59
CA MET A 163 11.89 1.36 15.41
C MET A 163 12.90 1.38 16.54
N CYS A 164 14.15 1.77 16.26
CA CYS A 164 15.18 1.89 17.28
C CYS A 164 14.82 2.95 18.33
N ARG A 165 14.29 4.11 17.90
CA ARG A 165 13.83 5.17 18.81
C ARG A 165 12.70 4.65 19.72
N ALA A 166 11.72 3.93 19.18
CA ALA A 166 10.62 3.35 19.95
C ALA A 166 11.08 2.27 20.94
N LEU A 167 12.20 1.60 20.66
CA LEU A 167 12.84 0.60 21.52
C LEU A 167 13.93 1.19 22.44
N GLU A 168 14.12 2.51 22.45
CA GLU A 168 15.18 3.23 23.20
C GLU A 168 16.60 2.69 22.88
N ARG A 169 16.86 2.36 21.60
CA ARG A 169 18.12 1.82 21.11
C ARG A 169 18.74 2.72 20.06
N LYS A 170 20.05 2.62 19.88
CA LYS A 170 20.77 3.25 18.78
C LYS A 170 20.61 2.42 17.49
N PRO A 171 20.34 3.06 16.33
CA PRO A 171 20.25 2.34 15.08
C PRO A 171 21.63 1.82 14.62
N HIS A 172 21.72 0.54 14.28
CA HIS A 172 22.90 -0.08 13.69
C HIS A 172 22.68 -0.26 12.18
N ILE A 173 22.89 0.82 11.41
CA ILE A 173 22.71 0.84 9.95
C ILE A 173 24.08 0.87 9.30
N TRP A 174 24.45 -0.22 8.62
CA TRP A 174 25.71 -0.33 7.91
C TRP A 174 25.54 0.08 6.44
N LYS A 175 26.38 0.99 5.98
CA LYS A 175 26.40 1.45 4.59
C LYS A 175 27.38 0.61 3.77
N ILE A 176 27.06 -0.68 3.60
CA ILE A 176 27.86 -1.58 2.74
C ILE A 176 27.68 -1.12 1.29
N ASN A 177 28.78 -1.17 0.51
CA ASN A 177 28.80 -0.78 -0.89
C ASN A 177 27.70 -1.51 -1.69
N ARG A 178 26.92 -0.76 -2.49
CA ARG A 178 25.80 -1.30 -3.29
C ARG A 178 26.23 -2.43 -4.22
N GLY A 179 27.34 -2.25 -4.95
CA GLY A 179 27.86 -3.27 -5.88
C GLY A 179 28.24 -4.57 -5.17
N LEU A 180 28.81 -4.50 -3.95
CA LEU A 180 29.11 -5.68 -3.16
C LEU A 180 27.82 -6.41 -2.74
N MET A 181 26.79 -5.67 -2.29
CA MET A 181 25.50 -6.26 -1.91
C MET A 181 24.77 -6.88 -3.10
N GLU A 182 24.81 -6.25 -4.28
CA GLU A 182 24.25 -6.81 -5.50
C GLU A 182 25.00 -8.08 -5.95
N PHE A 183 26.31 -8.10 -5.85
CA PHE A 183 27.12 -9.28 -6.12
C PHE A 183 26.75 -10.43 -5.17
N CYS A 184 26.70 -10.16 -3.86
CA CYS A 184 26.27 -11.17 -2.86
C CYS A 184 24.86 -11.68 -3.14
N ALA A 185 23.92 -10.81 -3.54
CA ALA A 185 22.56 -11.19 -3.86
C ALA A 185 22.49 -12.06 -5.15
N ARG A 186 23.32 -11.79 -6.16
CA ARG A 186 23.44 -12.64 -7.36
C ARG A 186 23.96 -14.03 -7.01
N LEU A 187 25.01 -14.10 -6.19
CA LEU A 187 25.51 -15.39 -5.65
C LEU A 187 24.42 -16.10 -4.83
N GLY A 188 23.69 -15.35 -4.01
CA GLY A 188 22.56 -15.87 -3.25
C GLY A 188 21.46 -16.46 -4.11
N THR A 189 21.19 -15.88 -5.29
CA THR A 189 20.26 -16.45 -6.26
C THR A 189 20.76 -17.79 -6.78
N LEU A 190 22.05 -17.89 -7.13
CA LEU A 190 22.66 -19.13 -7.65
C LEU A 190 22.67 -20.24 -6.59
N LEU A 191 22.94 -19.89 -5.33
CA LEU A 191 23.07 -20.83 -4.22
C LEU A 191 21.76 -21.02 -3.43
N HIS A 192 20.64 -20.47 -3.89
CA HIS A 192 19.32 -20.53 -3.23
C HIS A 192 19.33 -20.00 -1.77
N LEU A 193 20.16 -18.98 -1.48
CA LEU A 193 20.29 -18.40 -0.15
C LEU A 193 19.11 -17.44 0.17
N PRO A 194 18.89 -17.14 1.46
CA PRO A 194 17.82 -16.23 1.91
C PRO A 194 17.91 -14.82 1.31
N LEU A 195 19.12 -14.27 1.10
CA LEU A 195 19.35 -13.02 0.37
C LEU A 195 19.64 -13.34 -1.10
N ASN A 196 18.70 -13.03 -1.96
CA ASN A 196 18.82 -13.18 -3.41
C ASN A 196 18.50 -11.86 -4.13
N ALA A 197 18.73 -11.80 -5.44
CA ALA A 197 18.56 -10.59 -6.23
C ALA A 197 17.14 -10.04 -6.20
N GLU A 198 16.12 -10.90 -6.23
CA GLU A 198 14.71 -10.49 -6.16
C GLU A 198 14.37 -9.86 -4.80
N ARG A 199 14.80 -10.48 -3.70
CA ARG A 199 14.59 -9.94 -2.36
C ARG A 199 15.33 -8.64 -2.13
N LEU A 200 16.58 -8.53 -2.62
CA LEU A 200 17.34 -7.29 -2.56
C LEU A 200 16.57 -6.18 -3.30
N ARG A 201 16.13 -6.44 -4.53
CA ARG A 201 15.31 -5.49 -5.31
C ARG A 201 14.09 -5.05 -4.52
N LYS A 202 13.28 -5.99 -4.02
CA LYS A 202 12.06 -5.68 -3.24
C LYS A 202 12.33 -4.89 -1.96
N LEU A 203 13.52 -5.03 -1.35
CA LEU A 203 13.89 -4.28 -0.15
C LEU A 203 14.41 -2.87 -0.44
N THR A 204 14.91 -2.64 -1.66
CA THR A 204 15.63 -1.42 -2.03
C THR A 204 14.94 -0.58 -3.12
N GLU A 205 13.87 -1.10 -3.74
CA GLU A 205 13.12 -0.38 -4.77
C GLU A 205 12.28 0.77 -4.18
N ASN A 206 12.11 1.81 -4.98
CA ASN A 206 11.14 2.87 -4.70
C ASN A 206 9.73 2.39 -5.01
N TYR A 207 8.78 2.74 -4.15
CA TYR A 207 7.38 2.48 -4.38
C TYR A 207 6.54 3.62 -3.77
N VAL A 208 6.58 4.77 -4.43
CA VAL A 208 5.86 5.97 -4.02
C VAL A 208 4.53 6.03 -4.76
N VAL A 209 3.46 6.33 -4.03
CA VAL A 209 2.09 6.33 -4.54
C VAL A 209 1.43 7.66 -4.23
N SER A 210 0.74 8.23 -5.21
CA SER A 210 -0.03 9.46 -5.04
C SER A 210 -1.31 9.20 -4.23
N ASN A 211 -1.60 10.08 -3.28
CA ASN A 211 -2.89 10.17 -2.61
C ASN A 211 -3.66 11.45 -2.98
N ALA A 212 -3.18 12.17 -4.01
CA ALA A 212 -3.72 13.47 -4.37
C ALA A 212 -5.19 13.39 -4.78
N LYS A 213 -5.59 12.35 -5.53
CA LYS A 213 -6.96 12.17 -6.00
C LYS A 213 -7.95 11.97 -4.85
N ILE A 214 -7.62 11.12 -3.88
CA ILE A 214 -8.51 10.89 -2.73
C ILE A 214 -8.58 12.11 -1.81
N LYS A 215 -7.48 12.85 -1.62
CA LYS A 215 -7.48 14.10 -0.87
C LYS A 215 -8.35 15.15 -1.53
N ALA A 216 -8.22 15.36 -2.83
CA ALA A 216 -9.06 16.27 -3.59
C ALA A 216 -10.53 15.90 -3.51
N ALA A 217 -10.86 14.60 -3.62
CA ALA A 217 -12.23 14.10 -3.54
C ALA A 217 -12.87 14.32 -2.16
N LEU A 218 -12.07 14.27 -1.09
CA LEU A 218 -12.53 14.51 0.28
C LEU A 218 -12.47 16.00 0.70
N GLY A 219 -11.87 16.87 -0.12
CA GLY A 219 -11.68 18.29 0.17
C GLY A 219 -10.71 18.52 1.33
N ILE A 220 -9.59 17.77 1.36
CA ILE A 220 -8.56 17.89 2.39
C ILE A 220 -7.17 18.12 1.76
N ASP A 221 -6.34 18.89 2.42
CA ASP A 221 -4.96 19.16 1.98
C ASP A 221 -3.97 18.11 2.50
N ARG A 222 -4.24 17.56 3.68
CA ARG A 222 -3.35 16.60 4.37
C ARG A 222 -4.13 15.49 5.03
N MET A 223 -3.49 14.32 5.14
CA MET A 223 -3.98 13.22 5.96
C MET A 223 -3.89 13.59 7.45
N PRO A 224 -4.86 13.16 8.29
CA PRO A 224 -4.90 13.49 9.72
C PRO A 224 -3.66 13.05 10.50
N VAL A 225 -3.07 11.91 10.13
CA VAL A 225 -1.92 11.32 10.81
C VAL A 225 -0.71 11.32 9.87
N ARG A 226 0.41 11.86 10.33
CA ARG A 226 1.68 11.82 9.58
C ARG A 226 2.24 10.40 9.53
N ALA A 227 2.95 10.06 8.46
CA ALA A 227 3.51 8.71 8.27
C ALA A 227 4.41 8.28 9.45
N GLU A 228 5.30 9.16 9.92
CA GLU A 228 6.16 8.90 11.08
C GLU A 228 5.34 8.58 12.33
N GLU A 229 4.31 9.36 12.61
CA GLU A 229 3.45 9.19 13.79
C GLU A 229 2.69 7.86 13.75
N GLY A 230 2.06 7.54 12.60
CA GLY A 230 1.37 6.27 12.39
C GLY A 230 2.28 5.06 12.56
N ILE A 231 3.51 5.13 12.02
CA ILE A 231 4.53 4.08 12.20
C ILE A 231 4.91 3.93 13.68
N VAL A 232 5.18 5.02 14.40
CA VAL A 232 5.54 4.96 15.81
C VAL A 232 4.41 4.35 16.66
N ARG A 233 3.15 4.71 16.41
CA ARG A 233 1.98 4.10 17.09
C ARG A 233 1.93 2.59 16.83
N THR A 234 2.13 2.18 15.57
CA THR A 234 2.17 0.77 15.19
C THR A 234 3.28 0.01 15.91
N ILE A 235 4.51 0.55 15.94
CA ILE A 235 5.66 -0.08 16.58
C ILE A 235 5.41 -0.26 18.08
N LYS A 236 4.88 0.75 18.76
CA LYS A 236 4.55 0.67 20.18
C LYS A 236 3.55 -0.44 20.49
N SER A 237 2.63 -0.72 19.56
CA SER A 237 1.66 -1.82 19.74
C SER A 237 2.26 -3.22 19.65
N PHE A 238 3.49 -3.38 19.12
CA PHE A 238 4.18 -4.67 19.08
C PHE A 238 4.82 -5.07 20.43
N SER A 239 4.91 -4.13 21.36
CA SER A 239 5.49 -4.32 22.68
C SER A 239 4.44 -4.61 23.76
N LEU A 240 3.17 -4.57 23.39
CA LEU A 240 2.00 -4.92 24.20
C LEU A 240 1.62 -6.38 23.96
#